data_0caabb6528b199bc62d95c71b522b924
#
_entry.id   0caabb6528b199bc62d95c71b522b924
#
_cell.length_a   1.000
_cell.length_b   1.000
_cell.length_c   1.000
_cell.angle_alpha   90.00
_cell.angle_beta   90.00
_cell.angle_gamma   90.00
#
_symmetry.space_group_name_H-M   'P 1'
#
loop_
_entity.id
_entity.type
_entity.pdbx_description
1 polymer ?
#
loop_
_entity_poly.entity_id
_entity_poly.type
_entity_poly.pdbx_seq_one_letter_code
_entity_poly.pdbx_strand_id
1 'polypeptide(L)'
;REHSYGTENPGYRKPAKIYRLNDVRCELIGMDKYGMDVGALEESGVSVAHISPAHHFPTGIVMPISRRREIMAWARSGRERYIIEDDYDSEFRWSGRPLPTMFGMDDGGRVIYINTFSQTIAPSVRISYMCLPNGLYGRWQERMGFYSCSVPAFEQYTLARFISEGYFERHINRSKKRYRRIRELVLGLMESFGDSVSVNEENAGLHFTMKTDEPEVLQKCALCGISVRPLRDYYGGEVPAENEGVYVVSYAGADEERLTKI
;
A
#
# COMPACT_ATOMS: atom_id res chain seq x y z
N ARG A 1 18.89 -6.25 16.23
CA ARG A 1 19.06 -7.64 15.70
C ARG A 1 18.17 -8.66 16.44
N GLU A 2 17.35 -8.22 17.38
CA GLU A 2 16.47 -9.11 18.16
C GLU A 2 15.12 -9.36 17.48
N HIS A 3 14.74 -8.53 16.50
CA HIS A 3 13.47 -8.64 15.79
C HIS A 3 13.66 -9.19 14.37
N SER A 4 12.73 -10.06 13.96
CA SER A 4 12.58 -10.53 12.59
C SER A 4 11.29 -9.97 12.00
N TYR A 5 11.29 -9.69 10.70
CA TYR A 5 10.19 -9.03 10.00
C TYR A 5 9.52 -9.98 9.03
N GLY A 6 8.20 -9.91 8.94
CA GLY A 6 7.40 -10.55 7.91
C GLY A 6 6.83 -9.48 6.98
N THR A 7 6.98 -9.65 5.67
CA THR A 7 6.37 -8.80 4.64
C THR A 7 5.44 -9.63 3.76
N GLU A 8 4.43 -9.00 3.19
CA GLU A 8 3.44 -9.64 2.33
C GLU A 8 4.07 -10.20 1.04
N ASN A 9 3.60 -11.37 0.58
CA ASN A 9 4.04 -12.03 -0.65
C ASN A 9 2.83 -12.57 -1.44
N PRO A 10 2.51 -12.00 -2.62
CA PRO A 10 3.25 -10.95 -3.33
C PRO A 10 3.24 -9.64 -2.57
N GLY A 11 4.21 -8.76 -2.78
CA GLY A 11 4.27 -7.52 -2.04
C GLY A 11 5.23 -6.49 -2.62
N TYR A 12 5.23 -5.31 -2.03
CA TYR A 12 6.19 -4.27 -2.36
C TYR A 12 7.58 -4.68 -1.91
N ARG A 13 8.43 -5.07 -2.83
CA ARG A 13 9.73 -5.72 -2.55
C ARG A 13 10.77 -4.83 -1.86
N LYS A 14 10.58 -3.50 -1.86
CA LYS A 14 11.59 -2.59 -1.27
C LYS A 14 11.76 -2.76 0.24
N PRO A 15 10.70 -2.83 1.08
CA PRO A 15 10.87 -3.06 2.51
C PRO A 15 11.66 -4.33 2.82
N ALA A 16 11.29 -5.46 2.22
CA ALA A 16 12.03 -6.72 2.40
C ALA A 16 13.50 -6.60 1.99
N LYS A 17 13.78 -5.90 0.87
CA LYS A 17 15.15 -5.65 0.42
C LYS A 17 15.91 -4.76 1.41
N ILE A 18 15.29 -3.71 1.93
CA ILE A 18 15.88 -2.80 2.93
C ILE A 18 16.22 -3.58 4.19
N TYR A 19 15.30 -4.41 4.71
CA TYR A 19 15.55 -5.22 5.90
C TYR A 19 16.76 -6.13 5.71
N ARG A 20 16.80 -6.90 4.62
CA ARG A 20 17.89 -7.83 4.32
C ARG A 20 19.24 -7.13 4.12
N LEU A 21 19.26 -5.97 3.46
CA LEU A 21 20.50 -5.19 3.26
C LEU A 21 21.02 -4.55 4.56
N ASN A 22 20.21 -4.49 5.61
CA ASN A 22 20.61 -4.04 6.94
C ASN A 22 20.80 -5.22 7.92
N ASP A 23 21.03 -6.44 7.40
CA ASP A 23 21.25 -7.66 8.18
C ASP A 23 20.09 -7.99 9.14
N VAL A 24 18.86 -7.60 8.75
CA VAL A 24 17.67 -7.93 9.49
C VAL A 24 16.97 -9.11 8.82
N ARG A 25 16.67 -10.16 9.61
CA ARG A 25 15.91 -11.30 9.11
C ARG A 25 14.55 -10.84 8.61
N CYS A 26 14.23 -11.15 7.35
CA CYS A 26 12.96 -10.82 6.73
C CYS A 26 12.41 -12.00 5.96
N GLU A 27 11.26 -12.48 6.38
CA GLU A 27 10.48 -13.56 5.77
C GLU A 27 9.39 -13.00 4.88
N LEU A 28 9.08 -13.72 3.81
CA LEU A 28 7.98 -13.41 2.91
C LEU A 28 6.78 -14.26 3.32
N ILE A 29 5.72 -13.62 3.76
CA ILE A 29 4.53 -14.27 4.30
C ILE A 29 3.46 -14.35 3.21
N GLY A 30 2.95 -15.55 2.96
CA GLY A 30 1.89 -15.78 1.98
C GLY A 30 0.62 -14.99 2.30
N MET A 31 -0.17 -14.76 1.26
CA MET A 31 -1.44 -14.06 1.35
C MET A 31 -2.58 -14.93 0.84
N ASP A 32 -3.77 -14.68 1.35
CA ASP A 32 -5.02 -15.16 0.80
C ASP A 32 -5.87 -13.98 0.27
N LYS A 33 -7.11 -14.23 -0.09
CA LYS A 33 -8.05 -13.21 -0.56
C LYS A 33 -8.40 -12.09 0.44
N TYR A 34 -7.94 -12.20 1.67
CA TYR A 34 -8.18 -11.22 2.75
C TYR A 34 -6.91 -10.47 3.18
N GLY A 35 -5.77 -10.74 2.57
CA GLY A 35 -4.48 -10.17 2.92
C GLY A 35 -3.52 -11.19 3.52
N MET A 36 -2.55 -10.75 4.32
CA MET A 36 -1.55 -11.62 4.93
C MET A 36 -2.21 -12.79 5.68
N ASP A 37 -1.77 -14.01 5.38
CA ASP A 37 -2.26 -15.21 6.04
C ASP A 37 -1.74 -15.30 7.48
N VAL A 38 -2.64 -15.45 8.45
CA VAL A 38 -2.30 -15.44 9.88
C VAL A 38 -1.62 -16.74 10.30
N GLY A 39 -2.00 -17.87 9.70
CA GLY A 39 -1.36 -19.16 9.98
C GLY A 39 0.10 -19.13 9.52
N ALA A 40 0.36 -18.69 8.28
CA ALA A 40 1.70 -18.51 7.76
C ALA A 40 2.50 -17.49 8.58
N LEU A 41 1.86 -16.41 9.06
CA LEU A 41 2.48 -15.43 9.94
C LEU A 41 2.92 -16.05 11.28
N GLU A 42 2.08 -16.88 11.89
CA GLU A 42 2.42 -17.58 13.15
C GLU A 42 3.55 -18.58 12.95
N GLU A 43 3.49 -19.40 11.91
CA GLU A 43 4.50 -20.41 11.59
C GLU A 43 5.87 -19.81 11.28
N SER A 44 5.92 -18.61 10.69
CA SER A 44 7.18 -17.93 10.35
C SER A 44 8.04 -17.57 11.55
N GLY A 45 7.45 -17.44 12.74
CA GLY A 45 8.12 -17.05 13.97
C GLY A 45 8.67 -15.61 13.94
N VAL A 46 8.22 -14.76 13.03
CA VAL A 46 8.62 -13.34 13.01
C VAL A 46 7.99 -12.57 14.16
N SER A 47 8.62 -11.46 14.53
CA SER A 47 8.12 -10.60 15.62
C SER A 47 7.49 -9.30 15.12
N VAL A 48 7.70 -8.92 13.85
CA VAL A 48 7.10 -7.71 13.27
C VAL A 48 6.45 -8.05 11.93
N ALA A 49 5.16 -7.78 11.80
CA ALA A 49 4.44 -7.86 10.53
C ALA A 49 4.38 -6.49 9.87
N HIS A 50 4.93 -6.35 8.66
CA HIS A 50 4.83 -5.13 7.85
C HIS A 50 3.80 -5.35 6.75
N ILE A 51 2.68 -4.66 6.81
CA ILE A 51 1.49 -4.88 6.00
C ILE A 51 0.88 -3.56 5.50
N SER A 52 0.14 -3.62 4.40
CA SER A 52 -0.59 -2.49 3.82
C SER A 52 -2.10 -2.76 3.81
N PRO A 53 -2.78 -2.69 4.98
CA PRO A 53 -4.15 -3.16 5.12
C PRO A 53 -5.20 -2.25 4.49
N ALA A 54 -4.89 -0.98 4.25
CA ALA A 54 -5.82 -0.04 3.63
C ALA A 54 -6.03 -0.31 2.14
N HIS A 55 -4.93 -0.63 1.45
CA HIS A 55 -4.90 -0.98 0.04
C HIS A 55 -3.56 -1.65 -0.27
N HIS A 56 -3.59 -2.98 -0.40
CA HIS A 56 -2.38 -3.75 -0.58
C HIS A 56 -1.77 -3.56 -1.98
N PHE A 57 -0.48 -3.24 -2.04
CA PHE A 57 0.28 -3.26 -3.29
C PHE A 57 1.09 -4.56 -3.40
N PRO A 58 0.94 -5.34 -4.47
CA PRO A 58 0.34 -4.98 -5.76
C PRO A 58 -1.10 -5.49 -5.99
N THR A 59 -1.69 -6.26 -5.09
CA THR A 59 -2.94 -6.98 -5.38
C THR A 59 -4.20 -6.12 -5.37
N GLY A 60 -4.18 -4.95 -4.71
CA GLY A 60 -5.36 -4.10 -4.53
C GLY A 60 -6.27 -4.51 -3.37
N ILE A 61 -5.97 -5.61 -2.69
CA ILE A 61 -6.80 -6.13 -1.58
C ILE A 61 -6.93 -5.07 -0.48
N VAL A 62 -8.17 -4.82 -0.08
CA VAL A 62 -8.51 -4.05 1.12
C VAL A 62 -8.77 -5.02 2.26
N MET A 63 -7.86 -5.10 3.22
CA MET A 63 -7.94 -6.04 4.34
C MET A 63 -9.21 -5.79 5.17
N PRO A 64 -10.11 -6.79 5.32
CA PRO A 64 -11.33 -6.65 6.09
C PRO A 64 -11.05 -6.54 7.60
N ILE A 65 -12.00 -5.99 8.33
CA ILE A 65 -11.87 -5.79 9.79
C ILE A 65 -11.62 -7.10 10.55
N SER A 66 -12.19 -8.22 10.09
CA SER A 66 -11.94 -9.54 10.68
C SER A 66 -10.45 -9.89 10.65
N ARG A 67 -9.82 -9.79 9.48
CA ARG A 67 -8.38 -10.07 9.31
C ARG A 67 -7.51 -9.08 10.08
N ARG A 68 -7.86 -7.78 10.12
CA ARG A 68 -7.16 -6.79 10.96
C ARG A 68 -7.17 -7.21 12.43
N ARG A 69 -8.32 -7.69 12.94
CA ARG A 69 -8.44 -8.18 14.32
C ARG A 69 -7.62 -9.45 14.57
N GLU A 70 -7.57 -10.38 13.63
CA GLU A 70 -6.75 -11.60 13.74
C GLU A 70 -5.25 -11.25 13.84
N ILE A 71 -4.75 -10.39 12.97
CA ILE A 71 -3.34 -9.94 13.01
C ILE A 71 -3.05 -9.13 14.29
N MET A 72 -3.99 -8.31 14.75
CA MET A 72 -3.85 -7.62 16.04
C MET A 72 -3.83 -8.60 17.22
N ALA A 73 -4.65 -9.66 17.20
CA ALA A 73 -4.62 -10.72 18.20
C ALA A 73 -3.26 -11.44 18.20
N TRP A 74 -2.72 -11.75 17.01
CA TRP A 74 -1.36 -12.27 16.86
C TRP A 74 -0.30 -11.35 17.50
N ALA A 75 -0.38 -10.05 17.29
CA ALA A 75 0.57 -9.12 17.89
C ALA A 75 0.44 -9.05 19.42
N ARG A 76 -0.77 -9.17 19.96
CA ARG A 76 -1.02 -9.16 21.41
C ARG A 76 -0.63 -10.47 22.10
N SER A 77 -0.66 -11.60 21.40
CA SER A 77 -0.30 -12.91 21.97
C SER A 77 1.19 -13.05 22.27
N GLY A 78 2.05 -12.21 21.67
CA GLY A 78 3.49 -12.24 21.87
C GLY A 78 4.00 -11.01 22.64
N ARG A 79 5.03 -11.22 23.48
CA ARG A 79 5.57 -10.13 24.34
C ARG A 79 6.13 -8.96 23.56
N GLU A 80 6.81 -9.20 22.42
CA GLU A 80 7.50 -8.21 21.59
C GLU A 80 7.09 -8.32 20.12
N ARG A 81 5.82 -8.60 19.86
CA ARG A 81 5.26 -8.59 18.51
C ARG A 81 4.66 -7.24 18.21
N TYR A 82 4.91 -6.75 16.99
CA TYR A 82 4.43 -5.46 16.50
C TYR A 82 3.91 -5.58 15.07
N ILE A 83 3.10 -4.62 14.68
CA ILE A 83 2.60 -4.43 13.32
C ILE A 83 3.10 -3.10 12.82
N ILE A 84 3.66 -3.06 11.61
CA ILE A 84 3.86 -1.83 10.85
C ILE A 84 2.73 -1.75 9.83
N GLU A 85 1.84 -0.80 10.03
CA GLU A 85 0.76 -0.46 9.11
C GLU A 85 1.28 0.58 8.14
N ASP A 86 1.58 0.15 6.89
CA ASP A 86 2.03 1.02 5.80
C ASP A 86 0.83 1.49 4.99
N ASP A 87 0.48 2.75 5.19
CA ASP A 87 -0.65 3.41 4.55
C ASP A 87 -0.14 4.50 3.59
N TYR A 88 -0.18 4.23 2.29
CA TYR A 88 0.42 5.10 1.29
C TYR A 88 -0.60 5.82 0.39
N ASP A 89 -1.86 5.37 0.33
CA ASP A 89 -2.86 5.90 -0.60
C ASP A 89 -4.33 5.77 -0.13
N SER A 90 -4.57 5.57 1.16
CA SER A 90 -5.92 5.39 1.74
C SER A 90 -6.89 6.55 1.49
N GLU A 91 -6.37 7.72 1.14
CA GLU A 91 -7.19 8.86 0.71
C GLU A 91 -7.96 8.55 -0.59
N PHE A 92 -7.43 7.68 -1.47
CA PHE A 92 -8.04 7.32 -2.75
C PHE A 92 -8.92 6.08 -2.62
N ARG A 93 -10.10 6.26 -2.05
CA ARG A 93 -11.13 5.22 -1.95
C ARG A 93 -12.33 5.60 -2.81
N TRP A 94 -12.80 4.65 -3.64
CA TRP A 94 -13.84 4.92 -4.64
C TRP A 94 -15.21 4.46 -4.20
N SER A 95 -15.30 3.41 -3.39
CA SER A 95 -16.55 2.86 -2.87
C SER A 95 -16.45 2.51 -1.38
N GLY A 96 -17.61 2.40 -0.74
CA GLY A 96 -17.73 2.02 0.67
C GLY A 96 -17.29 3.10 1.66
N ARG A 97 -17.49 2.82 2.95
CA ARG A 97 -16.99 3.67 4.03
C ARG A 97 -15.51 3.39 4.31
N PRO A 98 -14.72 4.42 4.67
CA PRO A 98 -13.36 4.18 5.14
C PRO A 98 -13.35 3.20 6.31
N LEU A 99 -12.43 2.23 6.26
CA LEU A 99 -12.19 1.35 7.39
C LEU A 99 -11.26 2.05 8.38
N PRO A 100 -11.45 1.86 9.70
CA PRO A 100 -10.53 2.40 10.69
C PRO A 100 -9.15 1.78 10.52
N THR A 101 -8.09 2.56 10.68
CA THR A 101 -6.72 2.06 10.69
C THR A 101 -6.51 1.06 11.83
N MET A 102 -5.57 0.15 11.67
CA MET A 102 -5.21 -0.77 12.77
C MET A 102 -4.62 0.03 13.94
N PHE A 103 -3.86 1.09 13.65
CA PHE A 103 -3.38 2.02 14.66
C PHE A 103 -4.52 2.66 15.46
N GLY A 104 -5.59 3.10 14.79
CA GLY A 104 -6.79 3.66 15.45
C GLY A 104 -7.62 2.65 16.22
N MET A 105 -7.48 1.34 15.91
CA MET A 105 -8.15 0.23 16.61
C MET A 105 -7.30 -0.34 17.75
N ASP A 106 -6.02 0.06 17.85
CA ASP A 106 -5.07 -0.55 18.76
C ASP A 106 -5.13 0.08 20.16
N ASP A 107 -5.58 -0.69 21.12
CA ASP A 107 -5.58 -0.39 22.55
C ASP A 107 -4.37 -0.98 23.30
N GLY A 108 -3.59 -1.84 22.64
CA GLY A 108 -2.46 -2.56 23.19
C GLY A 108 -1.08 -1.98 22.93
N GLY A 109 -0.99 -0.90 22.14
CA GLY A 109 0.27 -0.26 21.79
C GLY A 109 1.19 -1.16 20.93
N ARG A 110 0.61 -1.90 19.98
CA ARG A 110 1.31 -2.86 19.12
C ARG A 110 1.44 -2.41 17.66
N VAL A 111 0.72 -1.36 17.26
CA VAL A 111 0.71 -0.89 15.87
C VAL A 111 1.56 0.37 15.72
N ILE A 112 2.50 0.33 14.79
CA ILE A 112 3.27 1.46 14.29
C ILE A 112 2.61 1.87 12.96
N TYR A 113 2.14 3.10 12.84
CA TYR A 113 1.54 3.60 11.61
C TYR A 113 2.54 4.44 10.84
N ILE A 114 2.68 4.18 9.55
CA ILE A 114 3.48 4.99 8.64
C ILE A 114 2.65 5.44 7.45
N ASN A 115 2.86 6.69 7.01
CA ASN A 115 2.21 7.25 5.85
C ASN A 115 3.14 8.25 5.14
N THR A 116 2.83 8.58 3.89
CA THR A 116 3.63 9.46 3.03
C THR A 116 2.78 10.49 2.29
N PHE A 117 3.30 11.70 2.14
CA PHE A 117 2.71 12.72 1.29
C PHE A 117 3.09 12.58 -0.20
N SER A 118 3.94 11.60 -0.54
CA SER A 118 4.44 11.41 -1.91
C SER A 118 3.35 11.03 -2.90
N GLN A 119 2.33 10.28 -2.48
CA GLN A 119 1.21 9.89 -3.34
C GLN A 119 0.09 10.94 -3.34
N THR A 120 -0.10 11.61 -2.22
CA THR A 120 -1.21 12.53 -2.01
C THR A 120 -0.92 13.94 -2.50
N ILE A 121 0.34 14.41 -2.43
CA ILE A 121 0.74 15.75 -2.89
C ILE A 121 1.55 15.65 -4.17
N ALA A 122 2.80 15.16 -4.08
CA ALA A 122 3.68 14.93 -5.22
C ALA A 122 4.86 14.04 -4.81
N PRO A 123 5.39 13.19 -5.71
CA PRO A 123 6.56 12.35 -5.43
C PRO A 123 7.81 13.13 -5.01
N SER A 124 7.94 14.39 -5.42
CA SER A 124 9.06 15.27 -5.10
C SER A 124 9.05 15.81 -3.67
N VAL A 125 7.92 15.80 -2.97
CA VAL A 125 7.79 16.31 -1.58
C VAL A 125 8.66 15.51 -0.62
N ARG A 126 8.80 14.22 -0.80
CA ARG A 126 9.65 13.32 -0.01
C ARG A 126 9.45 13.41 1.52
N ILE A 127 8.25 13.70 1.96
CA ILE A 127 7.88 13.73 3.37
C ILE A 127 7.01 12.52 3.70
N SER A 128 7.37 11.82 4.77
CA SER A 128 6.58 10.77 5.40
C SER A 128 6.54 11.01 6.90
N TYR A 129 5.59 10.39 7.58
CA TYR A 129 5.51 10.46 9.03
C TYR A 129 5.22 9.07 9.61
N MET A 130 5.56 8.93 10.89
CA MET A 130 5.37 7.71 11.65
C MET A 130 4.69 8.05 12.98
N CYS A 131 3.63 7.31 13.31
CA CYS A 131 2.99 7.37 14.62
C CYS A 131 3.43 6.15 15.43
N LEU A 132 4.10 6.39 16.54
CA LEU A 132 4.57 5.35 17.44
C LEU A 132 3.63 5.18 18.62
N PRO A 133 3.39 3.94 19.08
CA PRO A 133 2.79 3.72 20.38
C PRO A 133 3.60 4.36 21.51
N ASN A 134 2.95 4.84 22.55
CA ASN A 134 3.61 5.52 23.66
C ASN A 134 4.77 4.71 24.27
N GLY A 135 4.63 3.41 24.40
CA GLY A 135 5.68 2.52 24.92
C GLY A 135 6.94 2.44 24.04
N LEU A 136 6.80 2.65 22.73
CA LEU A 136 7.93 2.70 21.80
C LEU A 136 8.52 4.11 21.67
N TYR A 137 7.73 5.13 21.85
CA TYR A 137 8.17 6.53 21.70
C TYR A 137 9.31 6.90 22.65
N GLY A 138 9.24 6.50 23.91
CA GLY A 138 10.34 6.72 24.86
C GLY A 138 11.63 6.06 24.44
N ARG A 139 11.57 4.80 24.05
CA ARG A 139 12.74 4.05 23.55
C ARG A 139 13.30 4.66 22.25
N TRP A 140 12.44 5.15 21.39
CA TRP A 140 12.84 5.84 20.17
C TRP A 140 13.56 7.15 20.49
N GLN A 141 13.03 7.94 21.42
CA GLN A 141 13.68 9.19 21.86
C GLN A 141 15.07 8.96 22.46
N GLU A 142 15.22 7.96 23.31
CA GLU A 142 16.51 7.61 23.90
C GLU A 142 17.55 7.21 22.86
N ARG A 143 17.15 6.47 21.82
CA ARG A 143 18.07 5.92 20.82
C ARG A 143 18.26 6.79 19.58
N MET A 144 17.25 7.54 19.21
CA MET A 144 17.18 8.26 17.92
C MET A 144 17.00 9.77 18.10
N GLY A 145 16.65 10.25 19.31
CA GLY A 145 16.35 11.66 19.56
C GLY A 145 17.53 12.63 19.33
N PHE A 146 18.75 12.11 19.22
CA PHE A 146 19.93 12.91 18.89
C PHE A 146 20.06 13.21 17.38
N TYR A 147 19.33 12.48 16.51
CA TYR A 147 19.33 12.76 15.09
C TYR A 147 18.46 13.98 14.78
N SER A 148 18.95 14.87 13.93
CA SER A 148 18.14 15.92 13.36
C SER A 148 17.13 15.35 12.38
N CYS A 149 15.95 15.97 12.30
CA CYS A 149 14.97 15.62 11.27
C CYS A 149 15.58 15.84 9.88
N SER A 150 15.47 14.82 9.01
CA SER A 150 15.99 14.90 7.64
C SER A 150 15.13 15.79 6.72
N VAL A 151 13.89 16.11 7.12
CA VAL A 151 13.02 17.04 6.38
C VAL A 151 13.41 18.46 6.74
N PRO A 152 13.79 19.32 5.78
CA PRO A 152 14.13 20.71 6.05
C PRO A 152 12.98 21.47 6.72
N ALA A 153 13.32 22.41 7.62
CA ALA A 153 12.32 23.17 8.36
C ALA A 153 11.36 23.95 7.45
N PHE A 154 11.88 24.48 6.34
CA PHE A 154 11.06 25.20 5.36
C PHE A 154 9.92 24.32 4.81
N GLU A 155 10.21 23.09 4.39
CA GLU A 155 9.20 22.14 3.91
C GLU A 155 8.23 21.74 5.01
N GLN A 156 8.70 21.56 6.25
CA GLN A 156 7.83 21.26 7.39
C GLN A 156 6.83 22.41 7.64
N TYR A 157 7.29 23.66 7.69
CA TYR A 157 6.40 24.81 7.88
C TYR A 157 5.45 25.02 6.70
N THR A 158 5.94 24.81 5.46
CA THR A 158 5.11 24.92 4.27
C THR A 158 3.98 23.87 4.29
N LEU A 159 4.31 22.62 4.63
CA LEU A 159 3.33 21.55 4.74
C LEU A 159 2.35 21.82 5.90
N ALA A 160 2.84 22.27 7.04
CA ALA A 160 1.98 22.61 8.18
C ALA A 160 0.95 23.70 7.81
N ARG A 161 1.36 24.75 7.11
CA ARG A 161 0.43 25.78 6.60
C ARG A 161 -0.51 25.24 5.55
N PHE A 162 -0.01 24.42 4.63
CA PHE A 162 -0.82 23.80 3.57
C PHE A 162 -1.97 22.97 4.17
N ILE A 163 -1.72 22.27 5.28
CA ILE A 163 -2.72 21.50 6.01
C ILE A 163 -3.64 22.44 6.81
N SER A 164 -3.09 23.32 7.66
CA SER A 164 -3.86 24.14 8.60
C SER A 164 -4.77 25.15 7.93
N GLU A 165 -4.41 25.65 6.74
CA GLU A 165 -5.21 26.56 5.94
C GLU A 165 -6.22 25.83 5.02
N GLY A 166 -6.34 24.49 5.14
CA GLY A 166 -7.29 23.66 4.39
C GLY A 166 -6.95 23.47 2.90
N TYR A 167 -5.75 23.85 2.46
CA TYR A 167 -5.32 23.64 1.08
C TYR A 167 -5.13 22.16 0.76
N PHE A 168 -4.64 21.37 1.72
CA PHE A 168 -4.46 19.93 1.59
C PHE A 168 -5.78 19.23 1.28
N GLU A 169 -6.84 19.48 2.06
CA GLU A 169 -8.15 18.89 1.83
C GLU A 169 -8.73 19.27 0.45
N ARG A 170 -8.59 20.54 0.06
CA ARG A 170 -9.02 20.99 -1.27
C ARG A 170 -8.24 20.30 -2.39
N HIS A 171 -6.93 20.08 -2.18
CA HIS A 171 -6.08 19.37 -3.12
C HIS A 171 -6.51 17.90 -3.24
N ILE A 172 -6.70 17.19 -2.11
CA ILE A 172 -7.17 15.80 -2.10
C ILE A 172 -8.51 15.66 -2.81
N ASN A 173 -9.46 16.56 -2.54
CA ASN A 173 -10.77 16.51 -3.17
C ASN A 173 -10.71 16.71 -4.71
N ARG A 174 -9.83 17.59 -5.20
CA ARG A 174 -9.58 17.75 -6.64
C ARG A 174 -8.92 16.52 -7.23
N SER A 175 -7.91 15.97 -6.57
CA SER A 175 -7.20 14.76 -6.99
C SER A 175 -8.14 13.55 -7.06
N LYS A 176 -9.03 13.39 -6.07
CA LYS A 176 -10.07 12.35 -6.08
C LYS A 176 -10.99 12.47 -7.29
N LYS A 177 -11.47 13.67 -7.63
CA LYS A 177 -12.32 13.87 -8.81
C LYS A 177 -11.59 13.50 -10.09
N ARG A 178 -10.35 13.95 -10.24
CA ARG A 178 -9.52 13.64 -11.41
C ARG A 178 -9.25 12.13 -11.54
N TYR A 179 -8.77 11.50 -10.48
CA TYR A 179 -8.44 10.07 -10.53
C TYR A 179 -9.68 9.18 -10.68
N ARG A 180 -10.83 9.57 -10.14
CA ARG A 180 -12.09 8.88 -10.39
C ARG A 180 -12.43 8.87 -11.87
N ARG A 181 -12.32 10.02 -12.53
CA ARG A 181 -12.56 10.12 -13.98
C ARG A 181 -11.58 9.28 -14.80
N ILE A 182 -10.29 9.36 -14.48
CA ILE A 182 -9.27 8.53 -15.14
C ILE A 182 -9.58 7.04 -14.94
N ARG A 183 -9.94 6.64 -13.70
CA ARG A 183 -10.33 5.26 -13.39
C ARG A 183 -11.52 4.81 -14.25
N GLU A 184 -12.57 5.62 -14.34
CA GLU A 184 -13.75 5.31 -15.14
C GLU A 184 -13.40 5.12 -16.63
N LEU A 185 -12.53 5.97 -17.20
CA LEU A 185 -12.04 5.81 -18.56
C LEU A 185 -11.21 4.54 -18.74
N VAL A 186 -10.33 4.23 -17.79
CA VAL A 186 -9.52 3.00 -17.84
C VAL A 186 -10.38 1.76 -17.70
N LEU A 187 -11.36 1.73 -16.83
CA LEU A 187 -12.30 0.61 -16.72
C LEU A 187 -13.13 0.45 -17.99
N GLY A 188 -13.62 1.55 -18.59
CA GLY A 188 -14.31 1.51 -19.88
C GLY A 188 -13.43 0.96 -21.00
N LEU A 189 -12.12 1.29 -21.02
CA LEU A 189 -11.17 0.66 -21.93
C LEU A 189 -11.07 -0.84 -21.67
N MET A 190 -11.01 -1.31 -20.42
CA MET A 190 -10.97 -2.75 -20.10
C MET A 190 -12.26 -3.45 -20.55
N GLU A 191 -13.41 -2.85 -20.29
CA GLU A 191 -14.72 -3.37 -20.71
C GLU A 191 -14.86 -3.51 -22.22
N SER A 192 -14.18 -2.65 -23.01
CA SER A 192 -14.20 -2.73 -24.49
C SER A 192 -13.59 -4.02 -25.05
N PHE A 193 -12.80 -4.73 -24.26
CA PHE A 193 -12.22 -6.05 -24.63
C PHE A 193 -13.13 -7.25 -24.26
N GLY A 194 -14.28 -6.99 -23.63
CA GLY A 194 -15.22 -8.05 -23.26
C GLY A 194 -14.60 -9.10 -22.34
N ASP A 195 -14.89 -10.38 -22.64
CA ASP A 195 -14.46 -11.51 -21.83
C ASP A 195 -12.94 -11.79 -21.84
N SER A 196 -12.18 -11.11 -22.73
CA SER A 196 -10.71 -11.22 -22.77
C SER A 196 -10.01 -10.55 -21.58
N VAL A 197 -10.72 -9.73 -20.81
CA VAL A 197 -10.16 -9.01 -19.66
C VAL A 197 -11.05 -9.19 -18.44
N SER A 198 -10.47 -9.65 -17.35
CA SER A 198 -11.12 -9.68 -16.04
C SER A 198 -10.43 -8.71 -15.10
N VAL A 199 -11.18 -7.76 -14.50
CA VAL A 199 -10.67 -6.75 -13.56
C VAL A 199 -11.03 -7.13 -12.14
N ASN A 200 -10.08 -6.97 -11.22
CA ASN A 200 -10.28 -7.25 -9.79
C ASN A 200 -9.71 -6.12 -8.93
N GLU A 201 -10.29 -5.93 -7.73
CA GLU A 201 -9.81 -5.03 -6.68
C GLU A 201 -9.74 -3.55 -7.10
N GLU A 202 -10.69 -3.09 -7.90
CA GLU A 202 -10.72 -1.73 -8.46
C GLU A 202 -11.25 -0.65 -7.50
N ASN A 203 -11.67 -1.01 -6.28
CA ASN A 203 -12.47 -0.15 -5.39
C ASN A 203 -11.66 0.81 -4.51
N ALA A 204 -10.34 0.71 -4.54
CA ALA A 204 -9.44 1.58 -3.77
C ALA A 204 -8.15 1.88 -4.54
N GLY A 205 -7.42 2.90 -4.10
CA GLY A 205 -6.10 3.27 -4.58
C GLY A 205 -6.02 3.71 -6.04
N LEU A 206 -4.81 3.73 -6.56
CA LEU A 206 -4.48 4.18 -7.92
C LEU A 206 -4.00 3.04 -8.82
N HIS A 207 -4.30 1.81 -8.43
CA HIS A 207 -4.05 0.60 -9.21
C HIS A 207 -5.12 -0.45 -8.91
N PHE A 208 -5.21 -1.44 -9.78
CA PHE A 208 -6.01 -2.65 -9.63
C PHE A 208 -5.32 -3.81 -10.34
N THR A 209 -5.85 -5.01 -10.24
CA THR A 209 -5.35 -6.15 -11.01
C THR A 209 -6.27 -6.49 -12.17
N MET A 210 -5.69 -6.91 -13.29
CA MET A 210 -6.43 -7.49 -14.41
C MET A 210 -5.82 -8.82 -14.81
N LYS A 211 -6.65 -9.74 -15.29
CA LYS A 211 -6.21 -10.98 -15.93
C LYS A 211 -6.53 -10.92 -17.42
N THR A 212 -5.52 -11.20 -18.26
CA THR A 212 -5.66 -11.25 -19.70
C THR A 212 -4.51 -12.04 -20.32
N ASP A 213 -4.78 -12.71 -21.44
CA ASP A 213 -3.76 -13.34 -22.28
C ASP A 213 -3.59 -12.57 -23.62
N GLU A 214 -4.30 -11.44 -23.79
CA GLU A 214 -4.35 -10.67 -25.03
C GLU A 214 -3.26 -9.58 -25.09
N PRO A 215 -2.25 -9.70 -25.99
CA PRO A 215 -1.20 -8.70 -26.12
C PRO A 215 -1.70 -7.31 -26.53
N GLU A 216 -2.82 -7.24 -27.26
CA GLU A 216 -3.41 -5.96 -27.71
C GLU A 216 -3.84 -5.08 -26.52
N VAL A 217 -4.35 -5.69 -25.45
CA VAL A 217 -4.70 -4.98 -24.19
C VAL A 217 -3.48 -4.26 -23.62
N LEU A 218 -2.35 -4.96 -23.55
CA LEU A 218 -1.11 -4.41 -23.01
C LEU A 218 -0.58 -3.25 -23.88
N GLN A 219 -0.69 -3.39 -25.21
CA GLN A 219 -0.28 -2.33 -26.14
C GLN A 219 -1.16 -1.09 -26.01
N LYS A 220 -2.48 -1.23 -25.94
CA LYS A 220 -3.39 -0.12 -25.75
C LYS A 220 -3.17 0.59 -24.41
N CYS A 221 -2.97 -0.17 -23.34
CA CYS A 221 -2.58 0.41 -22.04
C CYS A 221 -1.33 1.28 -22.15
N ALA A 222 -0.28 0.77 -22.79
CA ALA A 222 0.97 1.50 -22.95
C ALA A 222 0.79 2.80 -23.75
N LEU A 223 0.00 2.77 -24.84
CA LEU A 223 -0.34 3.95 -25.64
C LEU A 223 -1.06 5.04 -24.84
N CYS A 224 -1.87 4.64 -23.85
CA CYS A 224 -2.59 5.55 -22.96
C CYS A 224 -1.78 6.00 -21.72
N GLY A 225 -0.51 5.62 -21.63
CA GLY A 225 0.33 5.95 -20.47
C GLY A 225 -0.04 5.17 -19.20
N ILE A 226 -0.81 4.07 -19.33
CA ILE A 226 -1.16 3.17 -18.24
C ILE A 226 0.04 2.25 -18.01
N SER A 227 0.53 2.20 -16.78
CA SER A 227 1.60 1.26 -16.41
C SER A 227 1.03 -0.11 -16.11
N VAL A 228 1.47 -1.11 -16.86
CA VAL A 228 1.06 -2.51 -16.67
C VAL A 228 2.29 -3.35 -16.38
N ARG A 229 2.25 -4.13 -15.30
CA ARG A 229 3.35 -5.03 -14.89
C ARG A 229 2.80 -6.39 -14.49
N PRO A 230 3.47 -7.50 -14.86
CA PRO A 230 3.06 -8.82 -14.41
C PRO A 230 3.05 -8.92 -12.88
N LEU A 231 2.00 -9.50 -12.31
CA LEU A 231 1.90 -9.72 -10.86
C LEU A 231 3.04 -10.61 -10.35
N ARG A 232 3.49 -11.57 -11.17
CA ARG A 232 4.63 -12.44 -10.86
C ARG A 232 5.91 -11.70 -10.47
N ASP A 233 6.14 -10.48 -10.96
CA ASP A 233 7.34 -9.68 -10.65
C ASP A 233 7.40 -9.24 -9.19
N TYR A 234 6.29 -9.37 -8.46
CA TYR A 234 6.16 -9.00 -7.06
C TYR A 234 6.25 -10.20 -6.10
N TYR A 235 6.29 -11.42 -6.64
CA TYR A 235 6.52 -12.61 -5.84
C TYR A 235 8.01 -12.80 -5.52
N GLY A 236 8.27 -13.24 -4.30
CA GLY A 236 9.59 -13.69 -3.88
C GLY A 236 9.62 -15.21 -3.76
N GLY A 237 9.55 -15.92 -4.90
CA GLY A 237 9.50 -17.37 -4.94
C GLY A 237 8.54 -17.87 -6.01
N GLU A 238 7.95 -19.03 -5.81
CA GLU A 238 6.98 -19.62 -6.73
C GLU A 238 5.72 -18.76 -6.84
N VAL A 239 5.20 -18.68 -8.04
CA VAL A 239 3.96 -17.95 -8.37
C VAL A 239 2.84 -18.97 -8.47
N PRO A 240 1.73 -18.82 -7.72
CA PRO A 240 0.57 -19.68 -7.88
C PRO A 240 0.01 -19.64 -9.30
N ALA A 241 -0.41 -20.80 -9.82
CA ALA A 241 -0.90 -20.92 -11.20
C ALA A 241 -2.11 -20.00 -11.50
N GLU A 242 -2.96 -19.73 -10.52
CA GLU A 242 -4.09 -18.82 -10.65
C GLU A 242 -3.66 -17.35 -10.93
N ASN A 243 -2.42 -16.99 -10.61
CA ASN A 243 -1.85 -15.66 -10.82
C ASN A 243 -1.03 -15.54 -12.12
N GLU A 244 -0.98 -16.59 -12.92
CA GLU A 244 -0.48 -16.49 -14.30
C GLU A 244 -1.43 -15.66 -15.16
N GLY A 245 -0.89 -14.81 -16.02
CA GLY A 245 -1.67 -13.88 -16.85
C GLY A 245 -2.30 -12.71 -16.06
N VAL A 246 -1.97 -12.57 -14.76
CA VAL A 246 -2.42 -11.44 -13.93
C VAL A 246 -1.42 -10.30 -13.99
N TYR A 247 -1.94 -9.09 -14.18
CA TYR A 247 -1.17 -7.86 -14.29
C TYR A 247 -1.65 -6.82 -13.27
N VAL A 248 -0.71 -6.04 -12.77
CA VAL A 248 -0.96 -4.83 -11.97
C VAL A 248 -1.09 -3.64 -12.90
N VAL A 249 -2.23 -2.99 -12.88
CA VAL A 249 -2.57 -1.83 -13.71
C VAL A 249 -2.52 -0.58 -12.86
N SER A 250 -1.52 0.28 -13.05
CA SER A 250 -1.39 1.56 -12.36
C SER A 250 -1.77 2.70 -13.31
N TYR A 251 -2.80 3.44 -12.95
CA TYR A 251 -3.40 4.45 -13.83
C TYR A 251 -3.15 5.90 -13.39
N ALA A 252 -2.38 6.12 -12.31
CA ALA A 252 -2.06 7.48 -11.85
C ALA A 252 -1.35 8.35 -12.89
N GLY A 253 -0.59 7.73 -13.80
CA GLY A 253 0.11 8.39 -14.91
C GLY A 253 -0.62 8.35 -16.24
N ALA A 254 -1.86 7.85 -16.28
CA ALA A 254 -2.59 7.70 -17.53
C ALA A 254 -2.92 9.05 -18.18
N ASP A 255 -2.87 9.08 -19.51
CA ASP A 255 -3.16 10.24 -20.34
C ASP A 255 -4.66 10.31 -20.64
N GLU A 256 -5.35 11.22 -19.95
CA GLU A 256 -6.80 11.40 -20.04
C GLU A 256 -7.26 11.76 -21.47
N GLU A 257 -6.46 12.56 -22.21
CA GLU A 257 -6.80 12.94 -23.58
C GLU A 257 -6.74 11.75 -24.54
N ARG A 258 -5.75 10.88 -24.36
CA ARG A 258 -5.63 9.66 -25.16
C ARG A 258 -6.73 8.67 -24.85
N LEU A 259 -7.05 8.49 -23.55
CA LEU A 259 -8.15 7.62 -23.13
C LEU A 259 -9.52 8.05 -23.68
N THR A 260 -9.73 9.34 -23.85
CA THR A 260 -11.02 9.87 -24.36
C THR A 260 -11.18 9.70 -25.87
N LYS A 261 -10.10 9.42 -26.59
CA LYS A 261 -10.08 9.26 -28.07
C LYS A 261 -10.19 7.79 -28.52
N ILE A 262 -10.15 6.87 -27.59
CA ILE A 262 -10.33 5.41 -27.82
C ILE A 262 -11.78 5.04 -27.58
#